data_b053c0bb1c8959ca9ff0a0589ed8199b
#
_entry.id   b053c0bb1c8959ca9ff0a0589ed8199b
#
_cell.length_a   1.000
_cell.length_b   1.000
_cell.length_c   1.000
_cell.angle_alpha   90.00
_cell.angle_beta   90.00
_cell.angle_gamma   90.00
#
_symmetry.space_group_name_H-M   'P 1'
#
loop_
_entity.id
_entity.type
_entity.pdbx_description
1 polymer ?
#
loop_
_entity_poly.entity_id
_entity_poly.type
_entity_poly.pdbx_seq_one_letter_code
_entity_poly.pdbx_strand_id
1 'polypeptide(L)'
;MLSIVLKKIIRSVVIGLVGIVAVLYLTGNSFVFQLVAKVLETGRTTAGIDDYLYFDNAEIAPSDNPQAWPLHENYNRTASQPSLDRLHEELETVAFLIIKNDSLWHERYFDGYGIDSKSNSFSMIKTIVAAALSKAINAGDVQSEDQKVIDFLPWLTGEHAKEVSMGDLASMSSGLKWKEDYENLLTITPRTYVEKDMESLMKTIPIEAQPGQRFVYQSGSTQLLAMALQQATGQPIRTLLRDYFWNPMGVEHPTSWIIDSKTNDLEKAYCCWNANARDFARFGKLFKNHGVWNGEQLIDSTFTAKAIRPRFKASPQYGYGWWLGDVDGKEFFSMRGHLGQYVIVLPAYDLIVVRLGHRSMPDLPDSDTPADLPLFVREAVQMLALDNET
;
A
#
# COMPACT_ATOMS: atom_id res chain seq x y z
N MET A 1 -8.35 -23.48 -53.94
CA MET A 1 -9.43 -22.79 -53.22
C MET A 1 -9.08 -22.53 -51.71
N LEU A 2 -8.60 -23.49 -50.95
CA LEU A 2 -8.23 -23.32 -49.55
C LEU A 2 -7.20 -22.20 -49.32
N SER A 3 -6.18 -22.06 -50.18
CA SER A 3 -5.15 -21.01 -50.07
C SER A 3 -5.68 -19.58 -50.29
N ILE A 4 -6.69 -19.38 -51.15
CA ILE A 4 -7.27 -18.04 -51.36
C ILE A 4 -8.17 -17.63 -50.20
N VAL A 5 -8.96 -18.55 -49.66
CA VAL A 5 -9.81 -18.31 -48.49
C VAL A 5 -8.95 -17.99 -47.28
N LEU A 6 -7.89 -18.76 -47.03
CA LEU A 6 -6.95 -18.55 -45.94
C LEU A 6 -6.28 -17.15 -46.02
N LYS A 7 -5.83 -16.75 -47.21
CA LYS A 7 -5.25 -15.40 -47.43
C LYS A 7 -6.25 -14.29 -47.18
N LYS A 8 -7.53 -14.46 -47.55
CA LYS A 8 -8.58 -13.46 -47.21
C LYS A 8 -8.84 -13.37 -45.72
N ILE A 9 -8.91 -14.51 -45.03
CA ILE A 9 -9.09 -14.54 -43.57
C ILE A 9 -7.90 -13.83 -42.87
N ILE A 10 -6.67 -14.19 -43.22
CA ILE A 10 -5.46 -13.56 -42.65
C ILE A 10 -5.49 -12.05 -42.90
N ARG A 11 -5.80 -11.60 -44.14
CA ARG A 11 -5.90 -10.17 -44.43
C ARG A 11 -6.96 -9.46 -43.60
N SER A 12 -8.13 -10.05 -43.42
CA SER A 12 -9.20 -9.48 -42.56
C SER A 12 -8.79 -9.39 -41.10
N VAL A 13 -8.12 -10.42 -40.57
CA VAL A 13 -7.57 -10.42 -39.22
C VAL A 13 -6.52 -9.32 -39.05
N VAL A 14 -5.59 -9.19 -39.98
CA VAL A 14 -4.55 -8.14 -39.93
C VAL A 14 -5.18 -6.75 -39.97
N ILE A 15 -6.17 -6.52 -40.85
CA ILE A 15 -6.88 -5.23 -40.95
C ILE A 15 -7.61 -4.95 -39.60
N GLY A 16 -8.26 -5.95 -39.02
CA GLY A 16 -8.91 -5.83 -37.71
C GLY A 16 -7.92 -5.46 -36.60
N LEU A 17 -6.77 -6.15 -36.53
CA LEU A 17 -5.71 -5.84 -35.58
C LEU A 17 -5.15 -4.42 -35.77
N VAL A 18 -4.87 -4.00 -36.97
CA VAL A 18 -4.41 -2.62 -37.27
C VAL A 18 -5.48 -1.61 -36.84
N GLY A 19 -6.77 -1.90 -37.06
CA GLY A 19 -7.87 -1.07 -36.62
C GLY A 19 -7.91 -0.94 -35.10
N ILE A 20 -7.78 -2.05 -34.35
CA ILE A 20 -7.73 -2.04 -32.87
C ILE A 20 -6.53 -1.20 -32.37
N VAL A 21 -5.34 -1.42 -32.94
CA VAL A 21 -4.15 -0.65 -32.58
C VAL A 21 -4.39 0.85 -32.83
N ALA A 22 -4.92 1.22 -33.97
CA ALA A 22 -5.21 2.63 -34.32
C ALA A 22 -6.23 3.23 -33.30
N VAL A 23 -7.30 2.51 -32.95
CA VAL A 23 -8.29 2.97 -31.97
C VAL A 23 -7.65 3.18 -30.60
N LEU A 24 -6.84 2.24 -30.11
CA LEU A 24 -6.17 2.37 -28.82
C LEU A 24 -5.24 3.59 -28.77
N TYR A 25 -4.50 3.88 -29.85
CA TYR A 25 -3.67 5.09 -29.92
C TYR A 25 -4.52 6.37 -29.99
N LEU A 26 -5.55 6.41 -30.83
CA LEU A 26 -6.41 7.58 -30.98
C LEU A 26 -7.23 7.91 -29.73
N THR A 27 -7.56 6.91 -28.92
CA THR A 27 -8.31 7.08 -27.68
C THR A 27 -7.42 7.27 -26.44
N GLY A 28 -6.09 7.32 -26.58
CA GLY A 28 -5.14 7.45 -25.46
C GLY A 28 -4.99 6.19 -24.60
N ASN A 29 -5.43 5.03 -25.12
CA ASN A 29 -5.39 3.75 -24.42
C ASN A 29 -4.22 2.84 -24.84
N SER A 30 -3.15 3.42 -25.39
CA SER A 30 -1.96 2.66 -25.82
C SER A 30 -1.26 1.91 -24.68
N PHE A 31 -1.47 2.31 -23.42
CA PHE A 31 -0.96 1.60 -22.25
C PHE A 31 -1.44 0.14 -22.15
N VAL A 32 -2.54 -0.22 -22.82
CA VAL A 32 -3.03 -1.61 -22.92
C VAL A 32 -1.97 -2.54 -23.50
N PHE A 33 -1.12 -2.07 -24.42
CA PHE A 33 -0.01 -2.89 -24.93
C PHE A 33 1.02 -3.22 -23.85
N GLN A 34 1.24 -2.30 -22.90
CA GLN A 34 2.13 -2.51 -21.75
C GLN A 34 1.51 -3.51 -20.77
N LEU A 35 0.18 -3.44 -20.54
CA LEU A 35 -0.53 -4.44 -19.75
C LEU A 35 -0.41 -5.84 -20.37
N VAL A 36 -0.66 -5.97 -21.68
CA VAL A 36 -0.52 -7.24 -22.39
C VAL A 36 0.92 -7.76 -22.29
N ALA A 37 1.91 -6.89 -22.46
CA ALA A 37 3.31 -7.28 -22.31
C ALA A 37 3.60 -7.81 -20.90
N LYS A 38 3.07 -7.15 -19.85
CA LYS A 38 3.22 -7.65 -18.46
C LYS A 38 2.50 -8.97 -18.21
N VAL A 39 1.32 -9.17 -18.79
CA VAL A 39 0.64 -10.48 -18.71
C VAL A 39 1.48 -11.58 -19.36
N LEU A 40 2.08 -11.31 -20.51
CA LEU A 40 2.96 -12.28 -21.19
C LEU A 40 4.25 -12.55 -20.40
N GLU A 41 4.80 -11.54 -19.74
CA GLU A 41 6.04 -11.63 -18.96
C GLU A 41 5.82 -12.36 -17.64
N THR A 42 4.73 -12.06 -16.92
CA THR A 42 4.43 -12.61 -15.60
C THR A 42 3.59 -13.88 -15.62
N GLY A 43 2.90 -14.16 -16.74
CA GLY A 43 1.89 -15.24 -16.85
C GLY A 43 0.62 -14.96 -16.03
N ARG A 44 0.43 -13.74 -15.47
CA ARG A 44 -0.69 -13.37 -14.63
C ARG A 44 -1.49 -12.22 -15.26
N THR A 45 -2.80 -12.25 -15.07
CA THR A 45 -3.72 -11.17 -15.49
C THR A 45 -3.95 -10.12 -14.41
N THR A 46 -3.43 -10.34 -13.20
CA THR A 46 -3.51 -9.44 -12.04
C THR A 46 -2.10 -9.15 -11.51
N ALA A 47 -1.97 -8.08 -10.74
CA ALA A 47 -0.74 -7.77 -10.03
C ALA A 47 -0.39 -8.87 -9.00
N GLY A 48 0.89 -9.10 -8.77
CA GLY A 48 1.41 -10.09 -7.84
C GLY A 48 2.37 -9.49 -6.82
N ILE A 49 2.55 -10.20 -5.70
CA ILE A 49 3.45 -9.74 -4.62
C ILE A 49 4.92 -9.72 -5.02
N ASP A 50 5.30 -10.45 -6.08
CA ASP A 50 6.65 -10.54 -6.63
C ASP A 50 6.86 -9.68 -7.90
N ASP A 51 5.94 -8.79 -8.21
CA ASP A 51 6.00 -8.00 -9.44
C ASP A 51 7.24 -7.09 -9.51
N TYR A 52 7.88 -6.80 -8.37
CA TYR A 52 9.16 -6.09 -8.37
C TYR A 52 10.24 -6.76 -9.21
N LEU A 53 10.14 -8.05 -9.49
CA LEU A 53 11.05 -8.79 -10.39
C LEU A 53 10.89 -8.40 -11.87
N TYR A 54 9.78 -7.77 -12.23
CA TYR A 54 9.37 -7.47 -13.61
C TYR A 54 9.25 -5.97 -13.91
N PHE A 55 9.56 -5.11 -12.94
CA PHE A 55 9.49 -3.65 -13.07
C PHE A 55 10.83 -3.01 -12.75
N ASP A 56 11.01 -1.75 -13.18
CA ASP A 56 12.12 -0.93 -12.72
C ASP A 56 11.95 -0.61 -11.22
N ASN A 57 13.02 -0.71 -10.45
CA ASN A 57 13.01 -0.46 -9.01
C ASN A 57 14.11 0.52 -8.62
N ALA A 58 13.83 1.31 -7.59
CA ALA A 58 14.83 1.99 -6.79
C ALA A 58 15.14 1.14 -5.55
N GLU A 59 16.40 0.80 -5.34
CA GLU A 59 16.85 0.05 -4.15
C GLU A 59 17.00 1.00 -2.96
N ILE A 60 16.65 0.50 -1.77
CA ILE A 60 16.72 1.23 -0.51
C ILE A 60 17.53 0.38 0.47
N ALA A 61 18.65 0.92 0.91
CA ALA A 61 19.52 0.24 1.85
C ALA A 61 18.81 -0.03 3.19
N PRO A 62 19.20 -1.08 3.92
CA PRO A 62 18.76 -1.29 5.29
C PRO A 62 19.23 -0.15 6.19
N SER A 63 18.86 -0.21 7.47
CA SER A 63 19.36 0.73 8.47
C SER A 63 20.89 0.65 8.60
N ASP A 64 21.49 1.79 8.89
CA ASP A 64 22.92 1.86 9.25
C ASP A 64 23.18 1.15 10.59
N ASN A 65 22.14 0.99 11.43
CA ASN A 65 22.15 0.26 12.69
C ASN A 65 20.97 -0.72 12.76
N PRO A 66 21.04 -1.87 12.07
CA PRO A 66 19.95 -2.84 12.05
C PRO A 66 19.61 -3.35 13.46
N GLN A 67 18.32 -3.49 13.75
CA GLN A 67 17.81 -3.93 15.03
C GLN A 67 16.92 -5.17 14.83
N ALA A 68 17.38 -6.31 15.33
CA ALA A 68 16.59 -7.52 15.32
C ALA A 68 15.33 -7.36 16.20
N TRP A 69 14.25 -8.01 15.82
CA TRP A 69 13.07 -8.11 16.67
C TRP A 69 13.42 -8.92 17.93
N PRO A 70 13.10 -8.41 19.14
CA PRO A 70 13.23 -9.22 20.33
C PRO A 70 12.29 -10.43 20.22
N LEU A 71 12.79 -11.61 20.58
CA LEU A 71 11.97 -12.82 20.64
C LEU A 71 11.23 -12.87 21.96
N HIS A 72 9.94 -13.22 21.91
CA HIS A 72 9.13 -13.46 23.09
C HIS A 72 9.59 -14.77 23.78
N GLU A 73 9.45 -14.89 25.08
CA GLU A 73 9.82 -16.11 25.82
C GLU A 73 9.12 -17.38 25.32
N ASN A 74 7.89 -17.23 24.82
CA ASN A 74 7.11 -18.30 24.21
C ASN A 74 7.19 -18.31 22.65
N TYR A 75 8.26 -17.76 22.08
CA TYR A 75 8.42 -17.69 20.64
C TYR A 75 8.22 -19.06 19.97
N ASN A 76 7.27 -19.13 19.04
CA ASN A 76 6.88 -20.32 18.26
C ASN A 76 6.58 -21.60 19.09
N ARG A 77 6.19 -21.48 20.35
CA ARG A 77 5.84 -22.63 21.18
C ARG A 77 4.41 -23.13 20.96
N THR A 78 3.48 -22.22 20.67
CA THR A 78 2.08 -22.55 20.45
C THR A 78 1.86 -22.92 18.99
N ALA A 79 1.34 -24.12 18.75
CA ALA A 79 0.99 -24.60 17.42
C ALA A 79 -0.23 -23.84 16.85
N SER A 80 -0.22 -23.60 15.54
CA SER A 80 -1.41 -23.10 14.84
C SER A 80 -2.57 -24.08 14.93
N GLN A 81 -3.79 -23.55 14.94
CA GLN A 81 -4.99 -24.38 14.86
C GLN A 81 -5.23 -24.86 13.42
N PRO A 82 -5.89 -26.01 13.21
CA PRO A 82 -6.21 -26.50 11.86
C PRO A 82 -7.07 -25.52 11.02
N SER A 83 -7.83 -24.63 11.66
CA SER A 83 -8.58 -23.53 11.02
C SER A 83 -7.65 -22.52 10.39
N LEU A 84 -6.62 -22.10 11.13
CA LEU A 84 -5.61 -21.16 10.64
C LEU A 84 -4.77 -21.78 9.52
N ASP A 85 -4.40 -23.06 9.64
CA ASP A 85 -3.63 -23.76 8.59
C ASP A 85 -4.42 -23.84 7.28
N ARG A 86 -5.72 -24.13 7.33
CA ARG A 86 -6.59 -24.08 6.13
C ARG A 86 -6.69 -22.67 5.55
N LEU A 87 -6.82 -21.64 6.40
CA LEU A 87 -6.89 -20.26 5.95
C LEU A 87 -5.58 -19.84 5.24
N HIS A 88 -4.43 -20.27 5.74
CA HIS A 88 -3.14 -20.06 5.09
C HIS A 88 -3.06 -20.74 3.72
N GLU A 89 -3.53 -21.99 3.60
CA GLU A 89 -3.54 -22.73 2.35
C GLU A 89 -4.50 -22.11 1.31
N GLU A 90 -5.75 -21.83 1.70
CA GLU A 90 -6.78 -21.26 0.81
C GLU A 90 -6.40 -19.87 0.26
N LEU A 91 -5.73 -19.06 1.07
CA LEU A 91 -5.35 -17.69 0.73
C LEU A 91 -3.89 -17.57 0.26
N GLU A 92 -3.20 -18.69 0.08
CA GLU A 92 -1.81 -18.70 -0.38
C GLU A 92 -0.94 -17.73 0.43
N THR A 93 -0.98 -17.87 1.77
CA THR A 93 -0.18 -17.05 2.68
C THR A 93 1.30 -17.34 2.48
N VAL A 94 2.15 -16.32 2.44
CA VAL A 94 3.61 -16.46 2.34
C VAL A 94 4.32 -16.11 3.65
N ALA A 95 3.71 -15.24 4.48
CA ALA A 95 4.21 -14.92 5.81
C ALA A 95 3.06 -14.63 6.77
N PHE A 96 3.16 -15.13 8.00
CA PHE A 96 2.24 -14.83 9.08
C PHE A 96 3.04 -14.61 10.37
N LEU A 97 2.88 -13.43 10.98
CA LEU A 97 3.59 -13.04 12.20
C LEU A 97 2.59 -12.54 13.25
N ILE A 98 2.89 -12.84 14.51
CA ILE A 98 2.23 -12.28 15.68
C ILE A 98 3.30 -11.65 16.56
N ILE A 99 3.19 -10.34 16.79
CA ILE A 99 4.03 -9.60 17.71
C ILE A 99 3.19 -9.29 18.95
N LYS A 100 3.64 -9.73 20.12
CA LYS A 100 3.00 -9.56 21.42
C LYS A 100 3.93 -8.80 22.35
N ASN A 101 3.42 -7.77 23.03
CA ASN A 101 4.24 -6.95 23.95
C ASN A 101 5.56 -6.50 23.30
N ASP A 102 5.48 -5.99 22.06
CA ASP A 102 6.62 -5.55 21.26
C ASP A 102 7.70 -6.61 20.95
N SER A 103 7.40 -7.89 21.16
CA SER A 103 8.29 -9.03 20.90
C SER A 103 7.65 -10.01 19.92
N LEU A 104 8.45 -10.60 19.06
CA LEU A 104 8.01 -11.60 18.10
C LEU A 104 7.59 -12.88 18.85
N TRP A 105 6.28 -13.13 18.89
CA TRP A 105 5.70 -14.27 19.61
C TRP A 105 5.51 -15.48 18.71
N HIS A 106 5.08 -15.26 17.45
CA HIS A 106 4.92 -16.31 16.44
C HIS A 106 5.32 -15.80 15.07
N GLU A 107 5.98 -16.64 14.29
CA GLU A 107 6.20 -16.40 12.88
C GLU A 107 6.25 -17.71 12.10
N ARG A 108 5.68 -17.67 10.89
CA ARG A 108 5.68 -18.80 9.97
C ARG A 108 5.74 -18.27 8.54
N TYR A 109 6.51 -18.97 7.72
CA TYR A 109 6.70 -18.66 6.30
C TYR A 109 6.30 -19.88 5.46
N PHE A 110 5.82 -19.64 4.24
CA PHE A 110 5.28 -20.65 3.36
C PHE A 110 5.85 -20.50 1.95
N ASP A 111 5.74 -21.51 1.10
CA ASP A 111 6.07 -21.50 -0.32
C ASP A 111 7.51 -21.02 -0.64
N GLY A 112 8.46 -21.35 0.22
CA GLY A 112 9.87 -20.97 0.05
C GLY A 112 10.20 -19.53 0.44
N TYR A 113 9.22 -18.74 0.94
CA TYR A 113 9.49 -17.44 1.54
C TYR A 113 10.15 -17.59 2.90
N GLY A 114 10.89 -16.56 3.32
CA GLY A 114 11.62 -16.50 4.58
C GLY A 114 11.65 -15.12 5.17
N ILE A 115 12.49 -14.94 6.19
CA ILE A 115 12.62 -13.71 6.98
C ILE A 115 12.99 -12.50 6.11
N ASP A 116 13.80 -12.69 5.09
CA ASP A 116 14.32 -11.67 4.18
C ASP A 116 13.55 -11.54 2.87
N SER A 117 12.52 -12.39 2.66
CA SER A 117 11.75 -12.39 1.42
C SER A 117 10.93 -11.11 1.29
N LYS A 118 11.11 -10.43 0.16
CA LYS A 118 10.35 -9.22 -0.17
C LYS A 118 8.94 -9.60 -0.63
N SER A 119 7.97 -8.78 -0.28
CA SER A 119 6.59 -8.80 -0.80
C SER A 119 6.16 -7.39 -1.14
N ASN A 120 5.46 -7.21 -2.24
CA ASN A 120 4.88 -5.93 -2.60
C ASN A 120 3.83 -5.50 -1.54
N SER A 121 4.03 -4.35 -0.94
CA SER A 121 3.12 -3.77 0.05
C SER A 121 1.73 -3.49 -0.52
N PHE A 122 1.64 -3.30 -1.83
CA PHE A 122 0.51 -2.62 -2.43
C PHE A 122 0.12 -1.39 -1.61
N SER A 123 -1.16 -1.24 -1.29
CA SER A 123 -1.65 -0.04 -0.62
C SER A 123 -1.20 0.16 0.83
N MET A 124 -0.51 -0.80 1.46
CA MET A 124 0.06 -0.58 2.79
C MET A 124 1.00 0.63 2.84
N ILE A 125 1.73 0.91 1.76
CA ILE A 125 2.64 2.07 1.70
C ILE A 125 1.94 3.42 1.87
N LYS A 126 0.64 3.52 1.55
CA LYS A 126 -0.13 4.76 1.71
C LYS A 126 -0.12 5.27 3.14
N THR A 127 -0.13 4.36 4.11
CA THR A 127 0.00 4.67 5.53
C THR A 127 1.34 5.35 5.83
N ILE A 128 2.42 4.85 5.25
CA ILE A 128 3.78 5.33 5.48
C ILE A 128 3.98 6.71 4.84
N VAL A 129 3.46 6.89 3.62
CA VAL A 129 3.48 8.19 2.93
C VAL A 129 2.65 9.23 3.69
N ALA A 130 1.48 8.84 4.22
CA ALA A 130 0.68 9.74 5.06
C ALA A 130 1.42 10.13 6.36
N ALA A 131 2.15 9.20 6.98
CA ALA A 131 2.96 9.48 8.16
C ALA A 131 4.13 10.45 7.87
N ALA A 132 4.69 10.43 6.66
CA ALA A 132 5.76 11.33 6.26
C ALA A 132 5.32 12.80 6.25
N LEU A 133 4.03 13.08 6.06
CA LEU A 133 3.49 14.44 6.18
C LEU A 133 3.74 15.03 7.57
N SER A 134 3.51 14.26 8.64
CA SER A 134 3.80 14.72 10.01
C SER A 134 5.27 15.05 10.21
N LYS A 135 6.17 14.26 9.64
CA LYS A 135 7.62 14.53 9.73
C LYS A 135 8.01 15.79 8.96
N ALA A 136 7.46 16.00 7.77
CA ALA A 136 7.71 17.19 6.97
C ALA A 136 7.17 18.46 7.64
N ILE A 137 6.03 18.38 8.34
CA ILE A 137 5.49 19.47 9.15
C ILE A 137 6.43 19.78 10.32
N ASN A 138 6.88 18.78 11.05
CA ASN A 138 7.79 18.95 12.18
C ASN A 138 9.18 19.49 11.75
N ALA A 139 9.63 19.17 10.54
CA ALA A 139 10.86 19.69 9.96
C ALA A 139 10.71 21.15 9.46
N GLY A 140 9.48 21.63 9.28
CA GLY A 140 9.18 22.96 8.73
C GLY A 140 9.14 23.03 7.20
N ASP A 141 9.26 21.88 6.50
CA ASP A 141 9.16 21.78 5.05
C ASP A 141 7.72 21.98 4.56
N VAL A 142 6.75 21.62 5.40
CA VAL A 142 5.31 21.84 5.22
C VAL A 142 4.80 22.61 6.43
N GLN A 143 4.00 23.68 6.21
CA GLN A 143 3.54 24.53 7.31
C GLN A 143 2.52 23.84 8.22
N SER A 144 1.58 23.11 7.63
CA SER A 144 0.53 22.36 8.32
C SER A 144 -0.17 21.39 7.37
N GLU A 145 -1.07 20.58 7.91
CA GLU A 145 -1.96 19.72 7.09
C GLU A 145 -2.89 20.54 6.18
N ASP A 146 -3.20 21.80 6.54
CA ASP A 146 -4.07 22.69 5.78
C ASP A 146 -3.36 23.42 4.65
N GLN A 147 -2.03 23.30 4.56
CA GLN A 147 -1.25 23.90 3.47
C GLN A 147 -1.71 23.35 2.13
N LYS A 148 -1.84 24.25 1.15
CA LYS A 148 -2.41 23.90 -0.14
C LYS A 148 -1.42 23.15 -1.01
N VAL A 149 -1.89 22.08 -1.64
CA VAL A 149 -1.06 21.26 -2.53
C VAL A 149 -0.51 22.05 -3.71
N ILE A 150 -1.25 23.05 -4.17
CA ILE A 150 -0.83 23.91 -5.29
C ILE A 150 0.43 24.73 -4.99
N ASP A 151 0.77 24.94 -3.72
CA ASP A 151 2.03 25.62 -3.32
C ASP A 151 3.25 24.78 -3.74
N PHE A 152 3.10 23.46 -3.79
CA PHE A 152 4.14 22.51 -4.17
C PHE A 152 3.97 22.00 -5.61
N LEU A 153 2.72 21.82 -6.05
CA LEU A 153 2.36 21.31 -7.37
C LEU A 153 1.55 22.36 -8.16
N PRO A 154 2.18 23.44 -8.65
CA PRO A 154 1.48 24.58 -9.30
C PRO A 154 0.79 24.19 -10.61
N TRP A 155 1.09 23.05 -11.15
CA TRP A 155 0.47 22.48 -12.34
C TRP A 155 -0.88 21.76 -12.06
N LEU A 156 -1.29 21.64 -10.79
CA LEU A 156 -2.54 20.98 -10.43
C LEU A 156 -3.73 21.72 -11.08
N THR A 157 -4.66 20.96 -11.67
CA THR A 157 -5.78 21.51 -12.44
C THR A 157 -7.13 21.09 -11.87
N GLY A 158 -8.21 21.71 -12.34
CA GLY A 158 -9.58 21.46 -11.93
C GLY A 158 -10.19 22.61 -11.15
N GLU A 159 -11.50 22.59 -10.99
CA GLU A 159 -12.29 23.64 -10.33
C GLU A 159 -11.81 23.91 -8.91
N HIS A 160 -11.44 22.86 -8.18
CA HIS A 160 -11.04 22.93 -6.78
C HIS A 160 -9.54 22.73 -6.52
N ALA A 161 -8.69 22.84 -7.56
CA ALA A 161 -7.25 22.63 -7.44
C ALA A 161 -6.57 23.49 -6.38
N LYS A 162 -7.07 24.73 -6.17
CA LYS A 162 -6.52 25.70 -5.18
C LYS A 162 -6.98 25.41 -3.75
N GLU A 163 -7.92 24.51 -3.57
CA GLU A 163 -8.56 24.26 -2.27
C GLU A 163 -8.02 23.02 -1.58
N VAL A 164 -7.53 22.04 -2.36
CA VAL A 164 -7.02 20.78 -1.80
C VAL A 164 -5.80 21.01 -0.91
N SER A 165 -5.83 20.42 0.28
CA SER A 165 -4.76 20.49 1.27
C SER A 165 -3.95 19.20 1.32
N MET A 166 -2.77 19.26 1.94
CA MET A 166 -1.92 18.09 2.22
C MET A 166 -2.67 17.04 3.05
N GLY A 167 -3.46 17.48 4.04
CA GLY A 167 -4.30 16.61 4.86
C GLY A 167 -5.45 15.94 4.09
N ASP A 168 -6.00 16.61 3.07
CA ASP A 168 -7.03 16.01 2.20
C ASP A 168 -6.47 14.86 1.37
N LEU A 169 -5.22 14.99 0.91
CA LEU A 169 -4.52 13.90 0.23
C LEU A 169 -4.26 12.72 1.18
N ALA A 170 -3.74 13.00 2.38
CA ALA A 170 -3.39 11.98 3.37
C ALA A 170 -4.60 11.18 3.89
N SER A 171 -5.80 11.75 3.83
CA SER A 171 -7.05 11.17 4.36
C SER A 171 -8.05 10.77 3.29
N MET A 172 -7.62 10.67 2.04
CA MET A 172 -8.47 10.22 0.92
C MET A 172 -9.73 11.09 0.74
N SER A 173 -9.55 12.40 0.75
CA SER A 173 -10.65 13.37 0.56
C SER A 173 -10.30 14.49 -0.41
N SER A 174 -9.43 14.20 -1.36
CA SER A 174 -8.86 15.21 -2.28
C SER A 174 -9.80 15.77 -3.33
N GLY A 175 -10.90 15.07 -3.63
CA GLY A 175 -11.79 15.43 -4.74
C GLY A 175 -11.22 15.18 -6.13
N LEU A 176 -10.15 14.38 -6.23
CA LEU A 176 -9.49 14.02 -7.48
C LEU A 176 -10.46 13.29 -8.43
N LYS A 177 -10.38 13.55 -9.73
CA LYS A 177 -11.11 12.79 -10.76
C LYS A 177 -10.49 11.41 -10.94
N TRP A 178 -10.70 10.55 -9.97
CA TRP A 178 -10.14 9.22 -9.92
C TRP A 178 -11.19 8.22 -9.44
N LYS A 179 -11.38 7.16 -10.20
CA LYS A 179 -12.17 6.01 -9.78
C LYS A 179 -11.23 4.83 -9.56
N GLU A 180 -11.16 4.35 -8.35
CA GLU A 180 -10.45 3.12 -8.05
C GLU A 180 -11.23 1.96 -8.67
N ASP A 181 -10.59 1.23 -9.61
CA ASP A 181 -11.25 0.14 -10.34
C ASP A 181 -10.17 -0.83 -10.83
N TYR A 182 -10.15 -2.02 -10.26
CA TYR A 182 -9.15 -3.06 -10.55
C TYR A 182 -9.62 -4.06 -11.62
N GLU A 183 -10.90 -4.06 -11.98
CA GLU A 183 -11.49 -5.04 -12.90
C GLU A 183 -11.49 -4.54 -14.35
N ASN A 184 -11.68 -3.25 -14.55
CA ASN A 184 -11.73 -2.66 -15.88
C ASN A 184 -10.35 -2.19 -16.34
N LEU A 185 -9.78 -2.89 -17.31
CA LEU A 185 -8.44 -2.62 -17.86
C LEU A 185 -8.28 -1.25 -18.54
N LEU A 186 -9.37 -0.54 -18.86
CA LEU A 186 -9.33 0.78 -19.50
C LEU A 186 -9.43 1.94 -18.52
N THR A 187 -9.36 1.66 -17.22
CA THR A 187 -9.42 2.70 -16.17
C THR A 187 -8.02 3.20 -15.78
N ILE A 188 -8.04 4.25 -14.96
CA ILE A 188 -6.81 4.89 -14.48
C ILE A 188 -5.97 3.94 -13.61
N THR A 189 -6.58 3.04 -12.83
CA THR A 189 -5.88 2.16 -11.88
C THR A 189 -4.89 1.21 -12.58
N PRO A 190 -5.30 0.35 -13.54
CA PRO A 190 -4.33 -0.48 -14.27
C PRO A 190 -3.39 0.35 -15.16
N ARG A 191 -3.83 1.51 -15.67
CA ARG A 191 -2.94 2.41 -16.40
C ARG A 191 -1.77 2.88 -15.56
N THR A 192 -2.00 3.37 -14.35
CA THR A 192 -0.91 3.82 -13.46
C THR A 192 0.07 2.71 -13.11
N TYR A 193 -0.39 1.46 -13.06
CA TYR A 193 0.47 0.33 -12.73
C TYR A 193 1.57 0.11 -13.77
N VAL A 194 1.29 0.34 -15.05
CA VAL A 194 2.26 0.19 -16.16
C VAL A 194 2.80 1.52 -16.69
N GLU A 195 2.32 2.67 -16.18
CA GLU A 195 2.74 3.99 -16.63
C GLU A 195 4.24 4.20 -16.40
N LYS A 196 4.90 4.77 -17.42
CA LYS A 196 6.33 5.06 -17.43
C LYS A 196 6.67 6.54 -17.25
N ASP A 197 5.65 7.39 -17.21
CA ASP A 197 5.75 8.83 -16.91
C ASP A 197 4.58 9.22 -16.01
N MET A 198 4.75 8.90 -14.73
CA MET A 198 3.73 9.11 -13.71
C MET A 198 3.41 10.58 -13.54
N GLU A 199 4.41 11.47 -13.61
CA GLU A 199 4.19 12.89 -13.45
C GLU A 199 3.31 13.46 -14.57
N SER A 200 3.63 13.14 -15.83
CA SER A 200 2.79 13.55 -16.96
C SER A 200 1.37 13.01 -16.86
N LEU A 201 1.20 11.78 -16.40
CA LEU A 201 -0.14 11.22 -16.17
C LEU A 201 -0.88 12.01 -15.08
N MET A 202 -0.27 12.25 -13.92
CA MET A 202 -0.91 12.95 -12.80
C MET A 202 -1.33 14.38 -13.19
N LYS A 203 -0.58 15.08 -14.05
CA LYS A 203 -0.92 16.41 -14.59
C LYS A 203 -2.22 16.41 -15.39
N THR A 204 -2.66 15.27 -15.91
CA THR A 204 -3.92 15.16 -16.68
C THR A 204 -5.16 14.97 -15.81
N ILE A 205 -5.02 14.74 -14.51
CA ILE A 205 -6.11 14.36 -13.62
C ILE A 205 -6.51 15.56 -12.75
N PRO A 206 -7.68 16.17 -12.98
CA PRO A 206 -8.11 17.37 -12.26
C PRO A 206 -8.69 17.05 -10.88
N ILE A 207 -8.72 18.07 -10.00
CA ILE A 207 -9.52 18.11 -8.79
C ILE A 207 -10.91 18.62 -9.16
N GLU A 208 -11.91 17.72 -9.23
CA GLU A 208 -13.27 18.06 -9.69
C GLU A 208 -14.28 18.24 -8.57
N ALA A 209 -14.13 17.48 -7.48
CA ALA A 209 -15.03 17.57 -6.34
C ALA A 209 -14.42 18.42 -5.22
N GLN A 210 -15.28 19.02 -4.38
CA GLN A 210 -14.87 19.80 -3.22
C GLN A 210 -14.02 18.96 -2.26
N PRO A 211 -12.74 19.32 -2.00
CA PRO A 211 -11.89 18.60 -1.06
C PRO A 211 -12.37 18.68 0.39
N GLY A 212 -12.00 17.70 1.21
CA GLY A 212 -12.25 17.71 2.64
C GLY A 212 -13.71 17.46 3.05
N GLN A 213 -14.59 17.07 2.11
CA GLN A 213 -16.02 16.87 2.41
C GLN A 213 -16.37 15.43 2.74
N ARG A 214 -15.70 14.46 2.11
CA ARG A 214 -16.00 13.04 2.26
C ARG A 214 -14.77 12.19 1.95
N PHE A 215 -14.76 11.00 2.51
CA PHE A 215 -13.83 9.96 2.16
C PHE A 215 -14.18 9.37 0.78
N VAL A 216 -13.20 9.30 -0.10
CA VAL A 216 -13.25 8.52 -1.34
C VAL A 216 -11.87 7.93 -1.55
N TYR A 217 -11.77 6.59 -1.47
CA TYR A 217 -10.47 5.94 -1.63
C TYR A 217 -9.93 6.12 -3.04
N GLN A 218 -8.77 6.75 -3.17
CA GLN A 218 -8.17 7.15 -4.43
C GLN A 218 -6.64 7.06 -4.37
N SER A 219 -6.06 6.08 -5.07
CA SER A 219 -4.60 5.89 -5.13
C SER A 219 -3.86 7.14 -5.59
N GLY A 220 -4.45 7.91 -6.50
CA GLY A 220 -3.89 9.18 -6.96
C GLY A 220 -3.67 10.22 -5.87
N SER A 221 -4.47 10.21 -4.78
CA SER A 221 -4.27 11.11 -3.65
C SER A 221 -2.90 10.88 -2.98
N THR A 222 -2.52 9.63 -2.76
CA THR A 222 -1.21 9.32 -2.18
C THR A 222 -0.07 9.62 -3.16
N GLN A 223 -0.27 9.38 -4.46
CA GLN A 223 0.74 9.77 -5.46
C GLN A 223 1.00 11.28 -5.44
N LEU A 224 -0.05 12.10 -5.41
CA LEU A 224 0.07 13.56 -5.29
C LEU A 224 0.72 13.98 -3.97
N LEU A 225 0.37 13.32 -2.85
CA LEU A 225 0.99 13.60 -1.55
C LEU A 225 2.50 13.37 -1.59
N ALA A 226 2.93 12.23 -2.13
CA ALA A 226 4.36 11.93 -2.28
C ALA A 226 5.07 12.96 -3.17
N MET A 227 4.49 13.31 -4.32
CA MET A 227 5.05 14.34 -5.21
C MET A 227 5.12 15.71 -4.53
N ALA A 228 4.11 16.11 -3.76
CA ALA A 228 4.12 17.35 -2.99
C ALA A 228 5.20 17.35 -1.90
N LEU A 229 5.38 16.23 -1.19
CA LEU A 229 6.44 16.07 -0.19
C LEU A 229 7.83 16.13 -0.83
N GLN A 230 8.02 15.52 -2.01
CA GLN A 230 9.28 15.64 -2.77
C GLN A 230 9.60 17.09 -3.14
N GLN A 231 8.59 17.87 -3.57
CA GLN A 231 8.78 19.30 -3.89
C GLN A 231 9.05 20.12 -2.63
N ALA A 232 8.35 19.83 -1.52
CA ALA A 232 8.54 20.55 -0.25
C ALA A 232 9.96 20.37 0.32
N THR A 233 10.49 19.15 0.24
CA THR A 233 11.77 18.76 0.87
C THR A 233 12.97 18.79 -0.09
N GLY A 234 12.72 18.81 -1.40
CA GLY A 234 13.76 18.70 -2.42
C GLY A 234 14.41 17.31 -2.52
N GLN A 235 13.80 16.26 -1.93
CA GLN A 235 14.34 14.91 -1.89
C GLN A 235 13.35 13.88 -2.47
N PRO A 236 13.84 12.78 -3.10
CA PRO A 236 12.98 11.65 -3.48
C PRO A 236 12.23 11.08 -2.28
N ILE A 237 10.97 10.66 -2.47
CA ILE A 237 10.15 10.15 -1.36
C ILE A 237 10.78 8.91 -0.71
N ARG A 238 11.45 8.02 -1.47
CA ARG A 238 12.20 6.88 -0.92
C ARG A 238 13.27 7.29 0.08
N THR A 239 13.98 8.39 -0.19
CA THR A 239 15.00 8.93 0.73
C THR A 239 14.36 9.46 2.00
N LEU A 240 13.26 10.21 1.88
CA LEU A 240 12.51 10.71 3.02
C LEU A 240 12.02 9.57 3.92
N LEU A 241 11.40 8.52 3.34
CA LEU A 241 10.88 7.40 4.13
C LEU A 241 12.01 6.59 4.78
N ARG A 242 13.16 6.44 4.09
CA ARG A 242 14.33 5.84 4.69
C ARG A 242 14.81 6.63 5.91
N ASP A 243 14.99 7.93 5.76
CA ASP A 243 15.59 8.77 6.80
C ASP A 243 14.60 9.04 7.95
N TYR A 244 13.30 9.18 7.65
CA TYR A 244 12.29 9.42 8.67
C TYR A 244 11.93 8.18 9.49
N PHE A 245 11.97 6.99 8.88
CA PHE A 245 11.43 5.78 9.49
C PHE A 245 12.37 4.58 9.38
N TRP A 246 12.76 4.18 8.17
CA TRP A 246 13.47 2.93 7.92
C TRP A 246 14.77 2.84 8.69
N ASN A 247 15.58 3.89 8.60
CA ASN A 247 16.85 3.97 9.29
C ASN A 247 16.69 4.08 10.82
N PRO A 248 15.88 4.99 11.39
CA PRO A 248 15.68 5.08 12.85
C PRO A 248 15.05 3.83 13.45
N MET A 249 14.16 3.14 12.73
CA MET A 249 13.53 1.90 13.21
C MET A 249 14.43 0.67 13.11
N GLY A 250 15.64 0.80 12.58
CA GLY A 250 16.60 -0.30 12.52
C GLY A 250 16.19 -1.43 11.59
N VAL A 251 15.68 -1.11 10.40
CA VAL A 251 15.30 -2.12 9.40
C VAL A 251 16.49 -3.01 9.02
N GLU A 252 16.28 -4.32 9.02
CA GLU A 252 17.36 -5.31 8.90
C GLU A 252 17.74 -5.63 7.46
N HIS A 253 16.80 -5.52 6.50
CA HIS A 253 16.99 -6.00 5.14
C HIS A 253 16.80 -4.88 4.10
N PRO A 254 17.50 -4.97 2.95
CA PRO A 254 17.30 -4.02 1.87
C PRO A 254 15.89 -4.17 1.31
N THR A 255 15.30 -3.05 0.96
CA THR A 255 13.98 -2.98 0.32
C THR A 255 14.09 -2.38 -1.07
N SER A 256 13.01 -2.41 -1.84
CA SER A 256 12.96 -1.74 -3.13
C SER A 256 11.59 -1.10 -3.35
N TRP A 257 11.54 -0.11 -4.20
CA TRP A 257 10.28 0.52 -4.59
C TRP A 257 10.18 0.56 -6.11
N ILE A 258 9.07 0.07 -6.65
CA ILE A 258 8.82 0.14 -8.09
C ILE A 258 8.71 1.61 -8.49
N ILE A 259 9.50 2.02 -9.47
CA ILE A 259 9.48 3.33 -10.09
C ILE A 259 8.74 3.28 -11.45
N ASP A 260 8.35 4.42 -11.95
CA ASP A 260 7.69 4.53 -13.26
C ASP A 260 8.62 4.14 -14.39
N SER A 261 9.86 4.63 -14.38
CA SER A 261 10.93 4.27 -15.32
C SER A 261 12.29 4.70 -14.76
N LYS A 262 13.37 4.09 -15.25
CA LYS A 262 14.75 4.52 -14.93
C LYS A 262 15.08 5.93 -15.39
N THR A 263 14.32 6.47 -16.35
CA THR A 263 14.54 7.82 -16.88
C THR A 263 13.95 8.88 -15.98
N ASN A 264 12.73 8.67 -15.48
CA ASN A 264 12.01 9.64 -14.65
C ASN A 264 12.27 9.43 -13.16
N ASP A 265 12.56 8.18 -12.76
CA ASP A 265 12.95 7.78 -11.41
C ASP A 265 11.92 8.20 -10.33
N LEU A 266 10.63 8.19 -10.68
CA LEU A 266 9.53 8.55 -9.79
C LEU A 266 8.85 7.31 -9.23
N GLU A 267 8.81 7.21 -7.90
CA GLU A 267 8.19 6.09 -7.19
C GLU A 267 6.67 6.03 -7.45
N LYS A 268 6.15 4.82 -7.65
CA LYS A 268 4.72 4.54 -7.62
C LYS A 268 4.26 4.56 -6.16
N ALA A 269 4.09 5.77 -5.63
CA ALA A 269 3.97 6.02 -4.19
C ALA A 269 2.65 5.53 -3.57
N TYR A 270 1.66 5.22 -4.41
CA TYR A 270 0.39 4.64 -3.98
C TYR A 270 0.46 3.13 -3.74
N CYS A 271 1.57 2.47 -4.14
CA CYS A 271 1.81 1.03 -4.00
C CYS A 271 3.31 0.71 -3.99
N CYS A 272 3.58 -0.57 -4.03
CA CYS A 272 4.75 -1.13 -4.72
C CYS A 272 6.08 -0.95 -4.00
N TRP A 273 6.07 -0.67 -2.68
CA TRP A 273 7.20 -0.82 -1.79
C TRP A 273 7.37 -2.30 -1.43
N ASN A 274 8.54 -2.85 -1.65
CA ASN A 274 8.80 -4.27 -1.49
C ASN A 274 9.70 -4.49 -0.28
N ALA A 275 9.12 -5.04 0.79
CA ALA A 275 9.82 -5.31 2.04
C ALA A 275 9.38 -6.65 2.63
N ASN A 276 10.06 -7.11 3.67
CA ASN A 276 9.70 -8.33 4.39
C ASN A 276 8.64 -8.06 5.49
N ALA A 277 8.05 -9.14 6.00
CA ALA A 277 6.98 -9.06 6.98
C ALA A 277 7.39 -8.41 8.30
N ARG A 278 8.61 -8.68 8.78
CA ARG A 278 9.15 -8.11 10.04
C ARG A 278 9.32 -6.60 9.93
N ASP A 279 9.76 -6.11 8.78
CA ASP A 279 9.97 -4.67 8.58
C ASP A 279 8.65 -3.93 8.40
N PHE A 280 7.63 -4.52 7.77
CA PHE A 280 6.28 -3.95 7.79
C PHE A 280 5.69 -3.86 9.20
N ALA A 281 5.92 -4.87 10.05
CA ALA A 281 5.43 -4.88 11.44
C ALA A 281 5.93 -3.68 12.26
N ARG A 282 7.09 -3.11 11.93
CA ARG A 282 7.68 -1.95 12.63
C ARG A 282 6.75 -0.74 12.61
N PHE A 283 6.01 -0.53 11.51
CA PHE A 283 5.01 0.54 11.45
C PHE A 283 3.82 0.27 12.37
N GLY A 284 3.37 -0.96 12.49
CA GLY A 284 2.37 -1.35 13.48
C GLY A 284 2.80 -1.01 14.89
N LYS A 285 4.04 -1.38 15.27
CA LYS A 285 4.64 -1.06 16.58
C LYS A 285 4.77 0.46 16.79
N LEU A 286 5.25 1.20 15.80
CA LEU A 286 5.43 2.65 15.90
C LEU A 286 4.11 3.35 16.22
N PHE A 287 3.03 3.01 15.52
CA PHE A 287 1.72 3.62 15.77
C PHE A 287 1.04 3.09 17.04
N LYS A 288 1.20 1.80 17.38
CA LYS A 288 0.76 1.24 18.65
C LYS A 288 1.37 2.00 19.84
N ASN A 289 2.62 2.40 19.71
CA ASN A 289 3.37 3.13 20.73
C ASN A 289 3.33 4.66 20.50
N HIS A 290 2.24 5.19 19.94
CA HIS A 290 2.00 6.62 19.77
C HIS A 290 3.14 7.40 19.10
N GLY A 291 3.82 6.77 18.13
CA GLY A 291 4.93 7.36 17.38
C GLY A 291 6.28 7.29 18.07
N VAL A 292 6.38 6.60 19.19
CA VAL A 292 7.65 6.37 19.92
C VAL A 292 8.32 5.09 19.44
N TRP A 293 9.61 5.18 19.15
CA TRP A 293 10.48 4.05 18.84
C TRP A 293 11.73 4.12 19.71
N ASN A 294 11.97 3.06 20.51
CA ASN A 294 13.13 2.97 21.44
C ASN A 294 13.35 4.21 22.30
N GLY A 295 12.27 4.85 22.76
CA GLY A 295 12.31 6.05 23.60
C GLY A 295 12.39 7.37 22.82
N GLU A 296 12.53 7.34 21.50
CA GLU A 296 12.52 8.54 20.66
C GLU A 296 11.16 8.76 20.00
N GLN A 297 10.68 9.99 19.98
CA GLN A 297 9.45 10.38 19.29
C GLN A 297 9.74 10.55 17.79
N LEU A 298 9.47 9.53 16.98
CA LEU A 298 9.67 9.58 15.53
C LEU A 298 8.52 10.29 14.80
N ILE A 299 7.28 10.08 15.26
CA ILE A 299 6.09 10.76 14.72
C ILE A 299 5.40 11.48 15.87
N ASP A 300 4.94 12.70 15.63
CA ASP A 300 4.19 13.46 16.62
C ASP A 300 3.01 12.64 17.19
N SER A 301 2.86 12.62 18.52
CA SER A 301 1.84 11.83 19.19
C SER A 301 0.42 12.31 18.87
N THR A 302 0.23 13.60 18.60
CA THR A 302 -1.06 14.17 18.20
C THR A 302 -1.43 13.67 16.81
N PHE A 303 -0.45 13.60 15.89
CA PHE A 303 -0.68 13.05 14.57
C PHE A 303 -1.01 11.56 14.62
N THR A 304 -0.25 10.75 15.38
CA THR A 304 -0.52 9.31 15.49
C THR A 304 -1.90 9.05 16.08
N ALA A 305 -2.29 9.77 17.14
CA ALA A 305 -3.62 9.65 17.75
C ALA A 305 -4.74 10.04 16.76
N LYS A 306 -4.52 11.07 15.94
CA LYS A 306 -5.45 11.50 14.89
C LYS A 306 -5.54 10.51 13.75
N ALA A 307 -4.41 9.98 13.30
CA ALA A 307 -4.32 9.10 12.13
C ALA A 307 -5.11 7.80 12.29
N ILE A 308 -5.20 7.29 13.52
CA ILE A 308 -5.94 6.07 13.87
C ILE A 308 -7.36 6.34 14.38
N ARG A 309 -7.95 7.50 13.99
CA ARG A 309 -9.35 7.85 14.27
C ARG A 309 -10.06 8.28 12.98
N PRO A 310 -11.37 8.08 12.90
CA PRO A 310 -12.13 8.53 11.73
C PRO A 310 -11.99 10.03 11.48
N ARG A 311 -11.62 10.41 10.25
CA ARG A 311 -11.71 11.81 9.84
C ARG A 311 -13.15 12.26 9.67
N PHE A 312 -14.00 11.39 9.12
CA PHE A 312 -15.40 11.67 8.81
C PHE A 312 -16.32 10.70 9.55
N LYS A 313 -17.33 11.24 10.24
CA LYS A 313 -18.33 10.41 10.93
C LYS A 313 -19.10 9.49 9.98
N ALA A 314 -19.32 9.95 8.74
CA ALA A 314 -20.00 9.16 7.70
C ALA A 314 -19.13 8.05 7.12
N SER A 315 -17.84 8.05 7.39
CA SER A 315 -16.87 7.06 6.90
C SER A 315 -15.92 6.69 8.05
N PRO A 316 -16.44 5.96 9.07
CA PRO A 316 -15.68 5.65 10.28
C PRO A 316 -14.52 4.68 10.03
N GLN A 317 -14.46 4.05 8.86
CA GLN A 317 -13.48 3.04 8.49
C GLN A 317 -12.11 3.60 8.12
N TYR A 318 -11.91 4.94 8.06
CA TYR A 318 -10.64 5.50 7.59
C TYR A 318 -10.21 6.77 8.33
N GLY A 319 -8.90 6.82 8.65
CA GLY A 319 -8.25 7.98 9.25
C GLY A 319 -7.27 8.68 8.28
N TYR A 320 -6.02 8.86 8.70
CA TYR A 320 -4.93 9.38 7.86
C TYR A 320 -4.00 8.23 7.46
N GLY A 321 -4.32 7.57 6.36
CA GLY A 321 -3.57 6.41 5.85
C GLY A 321 -3.91 5.08 6.53
N TRP A 322 -4.70 5.06 7.60
CA TRP A 322 -5.07 3.87 8.36
C TRP A 322 -6.51 3.46 8.13
N TRP A 323 -6.72 2.18 7.90
CA TRP A 323 -8.03 1.54 7.96
C TRP A 323 -8.39 1.22 9.40
N LEU A 324 -9.63 1.47 9.78
CA LEU A 324 -10.15 1.35 11.12
C LEU A 324 -11.30 0.34 11.15
N GLY A 325 -11.44 -0.39 12.24
CA GLY A 325 -12.53 -1.34 12.38
C GLY A 325 -12.60 -1.94 13.78
N ASP A 326 -13.45 -2.95 13.89
CA ASP A 326 -13.70 -3.68 15.11
C ASP A 326 -13.80 -5.18 14.80
N VAL A 327 -13.27 -6.01 15.69
CA VAL A 327 -13.48 -7.46 15.70
C VAL A 327 -13.91 -7.86 17.09
N ASP A 328 -15.13 -8.38 17.21
CA ASP A 328 -15.71 -8.88 18.46
C ASP A 328 -15.66 -7.84 19.61
N GLY A 329 -15.97 -6.57 19.31
CA GLY A 329 -15.97 -5.46 20.26
C GLY A 329 -14.58 -4.93 20.62
N LYS A 330 -13.55 -5.28 19.85
CA LYS A 330 -12.19 -4.78 20.01
C LYS A 330 -11.75 -4.00 18.79
N GLU A 331 -11.52 -2.71 18.98
CA GLU A 331 -11.04 -1.81 17.93
C GLU A 331 -9.66 -2.24 17.42
N PHE A 332 -9.47 -2.13 16.12
CA PHE A 332 -8.18 -2.27 15.46
C PHE A 332 -7.94 -1.13 14.48
N PHE A 333 -6.70 -0.91 14.16
CA PHE A 333 -6.30 -0.15 12.98
C PHE A 333 -5.30 -0.96 12.14
N SER A 334 -5.34 -0.79 10.82
CA SER A 334 -4.55 -1.65 9.94
C SER A 334 -4.02 -0.92 8.71
N MET A 335 -2.83 -1.32 8.28
CA MET A 335 -2.36 -1.14 6.92
C MET A 335 -2.96 -2.25 6.07
N ARG A 336 -3.49 -1.90 4.89
CA ARG A 336 -4.09 -2.90 3.98
C ARG A 336 -3.54 -2.73 2.57
N GLY A 337 -3.18 -3.86 1.97
CA GLY A 337 -2.75 -3.96 0.58
C GLY A 337 -3.57 -4.99 -0.18
N HIS A 338 -3.59 -4.87 -1.50
CA HIS A 338 -4.22 -5.83 -2.40
C HIS A 338 -3.72 -7.25 -2.10
N LEU A 339 -4.54 -8.27 -2.38
CA LEU A 339 -4.25 -9.70 -2.12
C LEU A 339 -4.04 -10.03 -0.62
N GLY A 340 -4.51 -9.19 0.29
CA GLY A 340 -4.46 -9.46 1.73
C GLY A 340 -3.09 -9.22 2.36
N GLN A 341 -2.38 -8.20 1.93
CA GLN A 341 -1.21 -7.70 2.66
C GLN A 341 -1.72 -6.90 3.86
N TYR A 342 -1.46 -7.37 5.07
CA TYR A 342 -1.98 -6.77 6.30
C TYR A 342 -0.90 -6.55 7.35
N VAL A 343 -0.97 -5.40 8.01
CA VAL A 343 -0.43 -5.16 9.35
C VAL A 343 -1.59 -4.67 10.19
N ILE A 344 -2.07 -5.51 11.11
CA ILE A 344 -3.26 -5.26 11.92
C ILE A 344 -2.80 -5.04 13.36
N VAL A 345 -3.17 -3.92 13.95
CA VAL A 345 -2.82 -3.56 15.32
C VAL A 345 -4.07 -3.63 16.19
N LEU A 346 -4.01 -4.40 17.28
CA LEU A 346 -5.06 -4.55 18.26
C LEU A 346 -4.55 -4.03 19.62
N PRO A 347 -4.75 -2.75 19.94
CA PRO A 347 -4.24 -2.16 21.19
C PRO A 347 -4.75 -2.85 22.45
N ALA A 348 -6.00 -3.33 22.45
CA ALA A 348 -6.60 -4.02 23.58
C ALA A 348 -5.85 -5.30 24.01
N TYR A 349 -5.09 -5.89 23.09
CA TYR A 349 -4.31 -7.11 23.33
C TYR A 349 -2.80 -6.87 23.33
N ASP A 350 -2.35 -5.63 23.10
CA ASP A 350 -0.95 -5.30 22.82
C ASP A 350 -0.37 -6.18 21.70
N LEU A 351 -1.12 -6.28 20.60
CA LEU A 351 -0.90 -7.26 19.54
C LEU A 351 -0.76 -6.59 18.19
N ILE A 352 0.16 -7.14 17.38
CA ILE A 352 0.27 -6.85 15.95
C ILE A 352 0.23 -8.17 15.20
N VAL A 353 -0.66 -8.27 14.21
CA VAL A 353 -0.74 -9.41 13.31
C VAL A 353 -0.30 -8.96 11.92
N VAL A 354 0.67 -9.64 11.34
CA VAL A 354 1.10 -9.42 9.96
C VAL A 354 0.74 -10.64 9.13
N ARG A 355 0.11 -10.39 8.00
CA ARG A 355 -0.14 -11.43 7.00
C ARG A 355 0.25 -10.91 5.62
N LEU A 356 1.05 -11.67 4.87
CA LEU A 356 1.38 -11.45 3.47
C LEU A 356 0.98 -12.69 2.66
N GLY A 357 0.51 -12.51 1.43
CA GLY A 357 0.11 -13.64 0.58
C GLY A 357 -0.45 -13.25 -0.77
N HIS A 358 -0.84 -14.27 -1.55
CA HIS A 358 -1.24 -14.12 -2.95
C HIS A 358 -2.74 -13.91 -3.16
N ARG A 359 -3.57 -14.07 -2.12
CA ARG A 359 -5.03 -13.96 -2.20
C ARG A 359 -5.64 -13.35 -0.95
N SER A 360 -6.80 -12.73 -1.10
CA SER A 360 -7.69 -12.30 -0.03
C SER A 360 -9.13 -12.70 -0.36
N MET A 361 -9.98 -12.72 0.65
CA MET A 361 -11.43 -12.86 0.44
C MET A 361 -12.03 -11.54 -0.04
N PRO A 362 -13.20 -11.56 -0.69
CA PRO A 362 -13.98 -10.35 -0.95
C PRO A 362 -14.32 -9.61 0.35
N ASP A 363 -14.66 -8.34 0.21
CA ASP A 363 -15.11 -7.55 1.34
C ASP A 363 -16.42 -8.10 1.96
N LEU A 364 -16.57 -7.91 3.26
CA LEU A 364 -17.82 -8.20 3.96
C LEU A 364 -18.97 -7.36 3.38
N PRO A 365 -20.20 -7.86 3.39
CA PRO A 365 -21.36 -7.09 2.92
C PRO A 365 -21.44 -5.72 3.60
N ASP A 366 -21.70 -4.69 2.81
CA ASP A 366 -21.83 -3.28 3.26
C ASP A 366 -20.61 -2.75 4.03
N SER A 367 -19.42 -3.27 3.74
CA SER A 367 -18.18 -2.91 4.42
C SER A 367 -17.01 -2.85 3.43
N ASP A 368 -16.02 -2.01 3.71
CA ASP A 368 -14.72 -2.00 3.01
C ASP A 368 -13.71 -2.96 3.69
N THR A 369 -14.17 -3.93 4.49
CA THR A 369 -13.29 -4.85 5.23
C THR A 369 -13.26 -6.23 4.58
N PRO A 370 -12.10 -6.71 4.11
CA PRO A 370 -11.95 -8.07 3.59
C PRO A 370 -12.36 -9.12 4.63
N ALA A 371 -13.14 -10.13 4.19
CA ALA A 371 -13.73 -11.12 5.09
C ALA A 371 -12.69 -11.99 5.83
N ASP A 372 -11.50 -12.11 5.27
CA ASP A 372 -10.38 -12.86 5.88
C ASP A 372 -9.67 -12.10 7.01
N LEU A 373 -9.69 -10.76 7.00
CA LEU A 373 -9.01 -9.95 8.02
C LEU A 373 -9.48 -10.30 9.45
N PRO A 374 -10.80 -10.29 9.77
CA PRO A 374 -11.28 -10.67 11.10
C PRO A 374 -11.02 -12.15 11.44
N LEU A 375 -10.90 -13.03 10.45
CA LEU A 375 -10.53 -14.43 10.69
C LEU A 375 -9.10 -14.53 11.20
N PHE A 376 -8.13 -13.89 10.55
CA PHE A 376 -6.75 -13.86 11.04
C PHE A 376 -6.62 -13.25 12.43
N VAL A 377 -7.42 -12.22 12.75
CA VAL A 377 -7.45 -11.63 14.10
C VAL A 377 -7.94 -12.63 15.12
N ARG A 378 -9.06 -13.32 14.86
CA ARG A 378 -9.62 -14.32 15.80
C ARG A 378 -8.66 -15.47 16.03
N GLU A 379 -8.04 -16.00 14.98
CA GLU A 379 -7.05 -17.08 15.09
C GLU A 379 -5.84 -16.64 15.92
N ALA A 380 -5.32 -15.43 15.71
CA ALA A 380 -4.21 -14.92 16.52
C ALA A 380 -4.59 -14.77 18.00
N VAL A 381 -5.78 -14.25 18.31
CA VAL A 381 -6.27 -14.12 19.69
C VAL A 381 -6.51 -15.49 20.33
N GLN A 382 -7.03 -16.46 19.58
CA GLN A 382 -7.23 -17.80 20.07
C GLN A 382 -5.90 -18.53 20.37
N MET A 383 -4.88 -18.35 19.52
CA MET A 383 -3.54 -18.89 19.79
C MET A 383 -2.95 -18.35 21.11
N LEU A 384 -3.13 -17.05 21.39
CA LEU A 384 -2.69 -16.43 22.65
C LEU A 384 -3.47 -16.96 23.87
N ALA A 385 -4.76 -17.28 23.72
CA ALA A 385 -5.55 -17.85 24.80
C ALA A 385 -5.04 -19.24 25.19
N LEU A 386 -4.69 -20.07 24.20
CA LEU A 386 -4.12 -21.42 24.43
C LEU A 386 -2.74 -21.37 25.09
N ASP A 387 -1.90 -20.36 24.79
CA ASP A 387 -0.60 -20.16 25.43
C ASP A 387 -0.72 -19.86 26.94
N ASN A 388 -1.80 -19.17 27.35
CA ASN A 388 -2.05 -18.83 28.76
C ASN A 388 -2.59 -20.00 29.59
N GLU A 389 -3.05 -21.09 28.96
CA GLU A 389 -3.57 -22.29 29.61
C GLU A 389 -2.49 -23.38 29.81
N THR A 390 -1.33 -23.22 29.20
CA THR A 390 -0.17 -24.14 29.29
C THR A 390 0.92 -23.58 30.17
#